data_254fa13e19a80962f1ebe30751f0f2f6
#
_entry.id   254fa13e19a80962f1ebe30751f0f2f6
#
_cell.length_a   1.000
_cell.length_b   1.000
_cell.length_c   1.000
_cell.angle_alpha   90.00
_cell.angle_beta   90.00
_cell.angle_gamma   90.00
#
_symmetry.space_group_name_H-M   'P 1'
#
loop_
_entity.id
_entity.type
_entity.pdbx_description
1 polymer ?
#
loop_
_entity_poly.entity_id
_entity_poly.type
_entity_poly.pdbx_seq_one_letter_code
_entity_poly.pdbx_strand_id
1 'polypeptide(L)'
;GRSLIWNQILRELKISGNAQVAILGLNYAGLFIDVAKRLKAPGKVTGVNTGNENVTKQENERIKENRVADRAKLVDGSLLNLSLESRHYDYVLSTFTFHSVSPAINRGRAIQEAVRVMKPNGTLIIVDFGNLQQYRPLLNNLGFQDVRIVPTGINGWWGGPWLKTSVLMARR
;
A
#
# COMPACT_ATOMS: atom_id res chain seq x y z
N GLY A 1 -8.78 -4.09 -15.06
CA GLY A 1 -7.40 -4.01 -14.66
C GLY A 1 -7.18 -3.48 -13.25
N ARG A 2 -6.02 -2.93 -13.05
CA ARG A 2 -5.54 -2.43 -11.74
C ARG A 2 -6.46 -1.40 -11.12
N SER A 3 -6.93 -0.45 -11.92
CA SER A 3 -7.81 0.61 -11.43
C SER A 3 -9.13 0.06 -10.91
N LEU A 4 -9.68 -0.98 -11.54
CA LEU A 4 -10.92 -1.60 -11.09
C LEU A 4 -10.73 -2.26 -9.72
N ILE A 5 -9.59 -2.94 -9.51
CA ILE A 5 -9.28 -3.59 -8.23
C ILE A 5 -9.20 -2.55 -7.12
N TRP A 6 -8.42 -1.50 -7.31
CA TRP A 6 -8.25 -0.47 -6.29
C TRP A 6 -9.53 0.34 -6.07
N ASN A 7 -10.29 0.63 -7.11
CA ASN A 7 -11.58 1.31 -6.95
C ASN A 7 -12.53 0.48 -6.09
N GLN A 8 -12.56 -0.83 -6.30
CA GLN A 8 -13.37 -1.72 -5.48
C GLN A 8 -12.88 -1.75 -4.04
N ILE A 9 -11.57 -1.91 -3.81
CA ILE A 9 -10.97 -1.95 -2.48
C ILE A 9 -11.28 -0.65 -1.73
N LEU A 10 -11.03 0.49 -2.36
CA LEU A 10 -11.23 1.80 -1.72
C LEU A 10 -12.71 2.04 -1.40
N ARG A 11 -13.62 1.54 -2.22
CA ARG A 11 -15.05 1.60 -1.94
C ARG A 11 -15.44 0.78 -0.71
N GLU A 12 -14.91 -0.45 -0.62
CA GLU A 12 -15.22 -1.36 0.49
C GLU A 12 -14.62 -0.88 1.81
N LEU A 13 -13.45 -0.27 1.77
CA LEU A 13 -12.78 0.23 2.97
C LEU A 13 -13.51 1.40 3.63
N LYS A 14 -14.20 2.21 2.85
CA LYS A 14 -14.88 3.42 3.34
C LYS A 14 -13.95 4.27 4.19
N ILE A 15 -12.79 4.63 3.62
CA ILE A 15 -11.76 5.38 4.33
C ILE A 15 -12.34 6.69 4.87
N SER A 16 -12.20 6.91 6.18
CA SER A 16 -12.58 8.16 6.82
C SER A 16 -11.74 9.31 6.28
N GLY A 17 -12.35 10.49 6.11
CA GLY A 17 -11.64 11.65 5.61
C GLY A 17 -10.45 12.08 6.46
N ASN A 18 -10.45 11.77 7.77
CA ASN A 18 -9.36 12.12 8.68
C ASN A 18 -8.32 11.00 8.86
N ALA A 19 -8.38 9.94 8.05
CA ALA A 19 -7.46 8.82 8.17
C ALA A 19 -6.02 9.20 7.83
N GLN A 20 -5.09 8.47 8.42
CA GLN A 20 -3.67 8.50 8.07
C GLN A 20 -3.38 7.27 7.22
N VAL A 21 -2.92 7.49 5.99
CA VAL A 21 -2.69 6.41 5.02
C VAL A 21 -1.23 6.45 4.57
N ALA A 22 -0.58 5.30 4.55
CA ALA A 22 0.74 5.14 3.94
C ALA A 22 0.62 4.28 2.68
N ILE A 23 1.26 4.70 1.60
CA ILE A 23 1.39 3.91 0.38
C ILE A 23 2.85 3.56 0.20
N LEU A 24 3.17 2.27 0.27
CA LEU A 24 4.54 1.77 0.20
C LEU A 24 4.89 1.44 -1.25
N GLY A 25 5.68 2.32 -1.86
CA GLY A 25 6.00 2.24 -3.28
C GLY A 25 4.96 2.95 -4.14
N LEU A 26 5.43 3.57 -5.20
CA LEU A 26 4.58 4.37 -6.11
C LEU A 26 4.51 3.72 -7.50
N ASN A 27 4.41 2.38 -7.53
CA ASN A 27 4.43 1.60 -8.76
C ASN A 27 3.10 1.65 -9.54
N TYR A 28 2.03 2.08 -8.88
CA TYR A 28 0.74 2.22 -9.52
C TYR A 28 0.34 3.69 -9.55
N ALA A 29 0.36 4.26 -10.74
CA ALA A 29 -0.05 5.64 -10.94
C ALA A 29 -1.55 5.81 -10.66
N GLY A 30 -1.89 6.84 -9.94
CA GLY A 30 -3.28 7.17 -9.64
C GLY A 30 -3.75 6.79 -8.24
N LEU A 31 -3.23 5.71 -7.64
CA LEU A 31 -3.66 5.30 -6.31
C LEU A 31 -3.43 6.40 -5.27
N PHE A 32 -2.25 7.00 -5.29
CA PHE A 32 -1.87 8.04 -4.34
C PHE A 32 -2.85 9.23 -4.40
N ILE A 33 -3.13 9.71 -5.59
CA ILE A 33 -4.05 10.84 -5.80
C ILE A 33 -5.50 10.43 -5.49
N ASP A 34 -5.91 9.22 -5.85
CA ASP A 34 -7.26 8.72 -5.56
C ASP A 34 -7.51 8.65 -4.06
N VAL A 35 -6.52 8.23 -3.29
CA VAL A 35 -6.60 8.23 -1.83
C VAL A 35 -6.64 9.66 -1.31
N ALA A 36 -5.75 10.55 -1.80
CA ALA A 36 -5.73 11.94 -1.37
C ALA A 36 -7.06 12.65 -1.57
N LYS A 37 -7.75 12.37 -2.67
CA LYS A 37 -9.06 12.94 -2.96
C LYS A 37 -10.14 12.51 -1.96
N ARG A 38 -9.99 11.36 -1.32
CA ARG A 38 -10.93 10.86 -0.30
C ARG A 38 -10.65 11.43 1.07
N LEU A 39 -9.49 12.06 1.27
CA LEU A 39 -9.07 12.60 2.55
C LEU A 39 -9.37 14.08 2.66
N LYS A 40 -9.40 14.56 3.89
CA LYS A 40 -9.54 15.97 4.23
C LYS A 40 -8.62 16.24 5.43
N ALA A 41 -7.81 17.29 5.36
CA ALA A 41 -6.92 17.60 6.47
C ALA A 41 -7.70 17.65 7.80
N PRO A 42 -7.21 17.06 8.90
CA PRO A 42 -5.85 16.57 9.12
C PRO A 42 -5.55 15.18 8.56
N GLY A 43 -6.50 14.53 7.90
CA GLY A 43 -6.24 13.28 7.19
C GLY A 43 -5.15 13.50 6.13
N LYS A 44 -4.30 12.49 5.94
CA LYS A 44 -3.13 12.61 5.05
C LYS A 44 -2.76 11.26 4.46
N VAL A 45 -2.35 11.28 3.20
CA VAL A 45 -1.69 10.14 2.57
C VAL A 45 -0.21 10.46 2.39
N THR A 46 0.65 9.54 2.84
CA THR A 46 2.09 9.62 2.65
C THR A 46 2.51 8.53 1.68
N GLY A 47 3.02 8.94 0.52
CA GLY A 47 3.56 8.01 -0.47
C GLY A 47 5.07 7.85 -0.28
N VAL A 48 5.54 6.60 -0.20
CA VAL A 48 6.96 6.29 -0.03
C VAL A 48 7.53 5.91 -1.39
N ASN A 49 8.45 6.74 -1.88
CA ASN A 49 9.20 6.44 -3.10
C ASN A 49 10.38 5.53 -2.73
N THR A 50 10.45 4.35 -3.35
CA THR A 50 11.48 3.35 -3.05
C THR A 50 12.60 3.31 -4.07
N GLY A 51 12.77 4.34 -4.88
CA GLY A 51 13.96 4.46 -5.71
C GLY A 51 13.79 5.00 -7.13
N ASN A 52 12.73 5.76 -7.44
CA ASN A 52 12.55 6.34 -8.77
C ASN A 52 12.25 7.84 -8.69
N GLU A 53 13.24 8.68 -8.98
CA GLU A 53 13.12 10.15 -8.92
C GLU A 53 12.07 10.69 -9.90
N ASN A 54 11.92 10.06 -11.06
CA ASN A 54 10.93 10.50 -12.06
C ASN A 54 9.50 10.36 -11.53
N VAL A 55 9.25 9.31 -10.77
CA VAL A 55 7.94 9.09 -10.14
C VAL A 55 7.63 10.21 -9.15
N THR A 56 8.61 10.61 -8.34
CA THR A 56 8.43 11.71 -7.38
C THR A 56 8.05 13.01 -8.07
N LYS A 57 8.74 13.34 -9.17
CA LYS A 57 8.45 14.55 -9.94
C LYS A 57 7.02 14.51 -10.50
N GLN A 58 6.63 13.40 -11.11
CA GLN A 58 5.30 13.21 -11.67
C GLN A 58 4.22 13.31 -10.60
N GLU A 59 4.43 12.71 -9.45
CA GLU A 59 3.46 12.75 -8.36
C GLU A 59 3.34 14.15 -7.75
N ASN A 60 4.44 14.91 -7.65
CA ASN A 60 4.38 16.30 -7.21
C ASN A 60 3.56 17.17 -8.16
N GLU A 61 3.66 16.93 -9.46
CA GLU A 61 2.84 17.63 -10.45
C GLU A 61 1.35 17.28 -10.28
N ARG A 62 1.04 15.99 -10.05
CA ARG A 62 -0.33 15.54 -9.82
C ARG A 62 -0.93 16.12 -8.53
N ILE A 63 -0.12 16.23 -7.48
CA ILE A 63 -0.55 16.88 -6.24
C ILE A 63 -1.03 18.29 -6.51
N LYS A 64 -0.26 19.07 -7.28
CA LYS A 64 -0.61 20.45 -7.64
C LYS A 64 -1.86 20.51 -8.52
N GLU A 65 -1.90 19.70 -9.57
CA GLU A 65 -3.02 19.66 -10.51
C GLU A 65 -4.34 19.31 -9.83
N ASN A 66 -4.31 18.42 -8.85
CA ASN A 66 -5.49 17.96 -8.15
C ASN A 66 -5.78 18.72 -6.86
N ARG A 67 -4.97 19.73 -6.52
CA ARG A 67 -5.16 20.61 -5.37
C ARG A 67 -5.27 19.85 -4.05
N VAL A 68 -4.40 18.84 -3.86
CA VAL A 68 -4.41 17.99 -2.66
C VAL A 68 -3.14 18.16 -1.81
N ALA A 69 -2.40 19.27 -1.98
CA ALA A 69 -1.13 19.49 -1.28
C ALA A 69 -1.28 19.53 0.24
N ASP A 70 -2.46 19.86 0.75
CA ASP A 70 -2.73 19.92 2.19
C ASP A 70 -2.90 18.52 2.82
N ARG A 71 -3.04 17.46 2.00
CA ARG A 71 -3.28 16.11 2.50
C ARG A 71 -2.52 15.02 1.77
N ALA A 72 -1.49 15.39 0.99
CA ALA A 72 -0.66 14.44 0.26
C ALA A 72 0.81 14.79 0.46
N LYS A 73 1.60 13.81 0.87
CA LYS A 73 3.02 13.98 1.15
C LYS A 73 3.82 12.85 0.50
N LEU A 74 4.98 13.21 -0.06
CA LEU A 74 5.91 12.23 -0.62
C LEU A 74 7.17 12.20 0.24
N VAL A 75 7.67 10.99 0.50
CA VAL A 75 8.95 10.77 1.17
C VAL A 75 9.71 9.70 0.43
N ASP A 76 11.04 9.74 0.53
CA ASP A 76 11.90 8.66 0.07
C ASP A 76 12.11 7.66 1.20
N GLY A 77 12.30 6.38 0.86
CA GLY A 77 12.56 5.39 1.88
C GLY A 77 12.78 4.00 1.33
N SER A 78 13.17 3.11 2.24
CA SER A 78 13.33 1.69 1.96
C SER A 78 12.22 0.92 2.67
N LEU A 79 11.70 -0.12 2.03
CA LEU A 79 10.74 -1.02 2.68
C LEU A 79 11.35 -1.73 3.89
N LEU A 80 12.69 -1.86 3.92
CA LEU A 80 13.38 -2.53 5.02
C LEU A 80 13.61 -1.62 6.23
N ASN A 81 13.48 -0.31 6.03
CA ASN A 81 13.65 0.68 7.09
C ASN A 81 12.88 1.95 6.70
N LEU A 82 11.60 1.93 6.97
CA LEU A 82 10.72 3.04 6.60
C LEU A 82 10.99 4.27 7.46
N SER A 83 11.14 5.42 6.83
CA SER A 83 11.27 6.71 7.49
C SER A 83 9.90 7.28 7.87
N LEU A 84 9.08 6.45 8.52
CA LEU A 84 7.73 6.78 8.94
C LEU A 84 7.59 6.50 10.43
N GLU A 85 6.70 7.25 11.08
CA GLU A 85 6.44 7.07 12.50
C GLU A 85 5.78 5.72 12.79
N SER A 86 6.17 5.12 13.93
CA SER A 86 5.54 3.90 14.41
C SER A 86 4.10 4.18 14.86
N ARG A 87 3.22 3.21 14.62
CA ARG A 87 1.84 3.21 15.16
C ARG A 87 1.08 4.49 14.77
N HIS A 88 1.24 4.91 13.53
CA HIS A 88 0.68 6.18 13.07
C HIS A 88 -0.42 6.02 12.02
N TYR A 89 -0.37 4.96 11.21
CA TYR A 89 -1.22 4.84 10.04
C TYR A 89 -2.41 3.92 10.27
N ASP A 90 -3.58 4.39 9.84
CA ASP A 90 -4.82 3.62 9.86
C ASP A 90 -4.84 2.57 8.74
N TYR A 91 -4.23 2.91 7.59
CA TYR A 91 -4.15 2.05 6.42
C TYR A 91 -2.72 2.08 5.86
N VAL A 92 -2.20 0.90 5.54
CA VAL A 92 -0.94 0.75 4.82
C VAL A 92 -1.23 -0.03 3.55
N LEU A 93 -0.98 0.59 2.41
CA LEU A 93 -1.31 0.06 1.08
C LEU A 93 -0.05 -0.17 0.27
N SER A 94 -0.01 -1.24 -0.51
CA SER A 94 1.11 -1.51 -1.42
C SER A 94 0.61 -2.18 -2.70
N THR A 95 1.19 -1.79 -3.84
CA THR A 95 0.90 -2.37 -5.14
C THR A 95 2.19 -2.74 -5.85
N PHE A 96 2.38 -4.03 -6.12
CA PHE A 96 3.52 -4.56 -6.89
C PHE A 96 4.89 -4.13 -6.38
N THR A 97 5.06 -4.08 -5.08
CA THR A 97 6.31 -3.62 -4.47
C THR A 97 7.01 -4.72 -3.69
N PHE A 98 6.29 -5.50 -2.90
CA PHE A 98 6.88 -6.52 -2.03
C PHE A 98 7.57 -7.64 -2.80
N HIS A 99 7.04 -8.04 -3.97
CA HIS A 99 7.63 -9.13 -4.76
C HIS A 99 9.06 -8.81 -5.21
N SER A 100 9.39 -7.53 -5.37
CA SER A 100 10.72 -7.10 -5.82
C SER A 100 11.75 -6.99 -4.69
N VAL A 101 11.34 -7.18 -3.44
CA VAL A 101 12.27 -7.17 -2.30
C VAL A 101 13.20 -8.37 -2.41
N SER A 102 14.52 -8.12 -2.46
CA SER A 102 15.53 -9.12 -2.69
C SER A 102 16.66 -8.96 -1.66
N PRO A 103 17.22 -10.07 -1.14
CA PRO A 103 16.73 -11.44 -1.32
C PRO A 103 15.37 -11.66 -0.65
N ALA A 104 14.69 -12.74 -1.01
CA ALA A 104 13.32 -13.01 -0.56
C ALA A 104 13.15 -13.01 0.96
N ILE A 105 14.18 -13.40 1.70
CA ILE A 105 14.16 -13.38 3.17
C ILE A 105 13.91 -11.98 3.74
N ASN A 106 14.28 -10.95 3.01
CA ASN A 106 14.06 -9.57 3.44
C ASN A 106 12.59 -9.15 3.34
N ARG A 107 11.74 -9.93 2.67
CA ARG A 107 10.29 -9.67 2.63
C ARG A 107 9.66 -9.74 4.01
N GLY A 108 10.15 -10.64 4.88
CA GLY A 108 9.72 -10.69 6.27
C GLY A 108 10.00 -9.39 7.01
N ARG A 109 11.20 -8.83 6.81
CA ARG A 109 11.55 -7.54 7.40
C ARG A 109 10.67 -6.41 6.85
N ALA A 110 10.37 -6.43 5.55
CA ALA A 110 9.48 -5.43 4.95
C ALA A 110 8.06 -5.51 5.55
N ILE A 111 7.56 -6.71 5.79
CA ILE A 111 6.27 -6.90 6.48
C ILE A 111 6.33 -6.36 7.90
N GLN A 112 7.40 -6.64 8.64
CA GLN A 112 7.58 -6.11 10.00
C GLN A 112 7.55 -4.58 10.01
N GLU A 113 8.20 -3.93 9.04
CA GLU A 113 8.20 -2.47 8.92
C GLU A 113 6.82 -1.93 8.58
N ALA A 114 6.11 -2.56 7.66
CA ALA A 114 4.74 -2.18 7.34
C ALA A 114 3.84 -2.25 8.57
N VAL A 115 3.99 -3.29 9.38
CA VAL A 115 3.21 -3.47 10.61
C VAL A 115 3.64 -2.46 11.69
N ARG A 116 4.94 -2.17 11.79
CA ARG A 116 5.44 -1.21 12.79
C ARG A 116 4.76 0.16 12.65
N VAL A 117 4.57 0.62 11.44
CA VAL A 117 4.00 1.95 11.19
C VAL A 117 2.47 1.97 11.30
N MET A 118 1.82 0.82 11.37
CA MET A 118 0.38 0.73 11.53
C MET A 118 -0.05 0.95 12.98
N LYS A 119 -1.19 1.60 13.15
CA LYS A 119 -1.89 1.62 14.45
C LYS A 119 -2.34 0.20 14.82
N PRO A 120 -2.59 -0.07 16.11
CA PRO A 120 -3.05 -1.40 16.55
C PRO A 120 -4.28 -1.92 15.81
N ASN A 121 -5.20 -1.05 15.42
CA ASN A 121 -6.41 -1.41 14.69
C ASN A 121 -6.29 -1.13 13.19
N GLY A 122 -5.06 -0.95 12.69
CA GLY A 122 -4.82 -0.62 11.30
C GLY A 122 -5.09 -1.77 10.35
N THR A 123 -5.20 -1.42 9.08
CA THR A 123 -5.44 -2.37 7.99
C THR A 123 -4.27 -2.33 7.01
N LEU A 124 -3.75 -3.51 6.67
CA LEU A 124 -2.72 -3.69 5.65
C LEU A 124 -3.33 -4.29 4.40
N ILE A 125 -3.08 -3.68 3.25
CA ILE A 125 -3.53 -4.22 1.96
C ILE A 125 -2.34 -4.29 1.01
N ILE A 126 -2.07 -5.49 0.51
CA ILE A 126 -1.03 -5.75 -0.48
C ILE A 126 -1.67 -6.34 -1.73
N VAL A 127 -1.51 -5.67 -2.86
CA VAL A 127 -1.85 -6.21 -4.18
C VAL A 127 -0.54 -6.56 -4.87
N ASP A 128 -0.31 -7.82 -5.15
CA ASP A 128 0.98 -8.24 -5.70
C ASP A 128 0.87 -9.56 -6.48
N PHE A 129 1.96 -9.87 -7.16
CA PHE A 129 2.19 -11.15 -7.81
C PHE A 129 2.73 -12.19 -6.84
N GLY A 130 2.69 -13.43 -7.26
CA GLY A 130 3.33 -14.52 -6.54
C GLY A 130 2.51 -15.02 -5.36
N ASN A 131 3.18 -15.68 -4.44
CA ASN A 131 2.54 -16.38 -3.35
C ASN A 131 2.43 -15.46 -2.11
N LEU A 132 1.31 -14.76 -1.98
CA LEU A 132 1.05 -13.93 -0.81
C LEU A 132 0.81 -14.75 0.46
N GLN A 133 0.53 -16.07 0.33
CA GLN A 133 0.39 -16.96 1.48
C GLN A 133 1.66 -16.99 2.34
N GLN A 134 2.81 -16.71 1.76
CA GLN A 134 4.08 -16.64 2.50
C GLN A 134 4.05 -15.63 3.65
N TYR A 135 3.19 -14.61 3.56
CA TYR A 135 3.08 -13.56 4.58
C TYR A 135 2.16 -13.92 5.73
N ARG A 136 1.30 -14.92 5.57
CA ARG A 136 0.32 -15.30 6.58
C ARG A 136 0.95 -15.70 7.92
N PRO A 137 1.96 -16.60 7.97
CA PRO A 137 2.58 -16.93 9.26
C PRO A 137 3.26 -15.74 9.91
N LEU A 138 3.89 -14.87 9.11
CA LEU A 138 4.53 -13.65 9.62
C LEU A 138 3.52 -12.73 10.27
N LEU A 139 2.39 -12.50 9.61
CA LEU A 139 1.33 -11.64 10.13
C LEU A 139 0.65 -12.24 11.35
N ASN A 140 0.41 -13.56 11.36
CA ASN A 140 -0.13 -14.24 12.52
C ASN A 140 0.78 -14.06 13.73
N ASN A 141 2.10 -14.20 13.54
CA ASN A 141 3.07 -14.00 14.63
C ASN A 141 3.11 -12.54 15.12
N LEU A 142 2.71 -11.60 14.28
CA LEU A 142 2.64 -10.17 14.65
C LEU A 142 1.28 -9.79 15.23
N GLY A 143 0.41 -10.76 15.50
CA GLY A 143 -0.86 -10.54 16.17
C GLY A 143 -2.07 -10.33 15.27
N PHE A 144 -1.91 -10.55 13.95
CA PHE A 144 -3.04 -10.47 13.01
C PHE A 144 -3.82 -11.77 13.04
N GLN A 145 -5.11 -11.70 13.36
CA GLN A 145 -6.01 -12.85 13.35
C GLN A 145 -6.87 -12.92 12.09
N ASP A 146 -7.14 -11.76 11.49
CA ASP A 146 -7.95 -11.67 10.28
C ASP A 146 -7.02 -11.38 9.09
N VAL A 147 -6.59 -12.42 8.41
CA VAL A 147 -5.75 -12.33 7.21
C VAL A 147 -6.47 -13.02 6.07
N ARG A 148 -6.86 -12.25 5.06
CA ARG A 148 -7.56 -12.75 3.89
C ARG A 148 -6.69 -12.57 2.66
N ILE A 149 -6.61 -13.61 1.84
CA ILE A 149 -5.86 -13.59 0.59
C ILE A 149 -6.78 -14.14 -0.49
N VAL A 150 -7.09 -13.29 -1.48
CA VAL A 150 -7.99 -13.66 -2.56
C VAL A 150 -7.36 -13.35 -3.92
N PRO A 151 -7.55 -14.23 -4.92
CA PRO A 151 -7.13 -13.92 -6.27
C PRO A 151 -8.02 -12.83 -6.86
N THR A 152 -7.44 -12.01 -7.73
CA THR A 152 -8.18 -10.90 -8.36
C THR A 152 -8.94 -11.34 -9.62
N GLY A 153 -8.81 -12.60 -10.01
CA GLY A 153 -9.46 -13.12 -11.21
C GLY A 153 -8.91 -12.48 -12.48
N ILE A 154 -9.74 -12.46 -13.50
CA ILE A 154 -9.35 -11.96 -14.83
C ILE A 154 -8.93 -10.49 -14.80
N ASN A 155 -9.56 -9.71 -13.97
CA ASN A 155 -9.24 -8.28 -13.82
C ASN A 155 -7.87 -8.02 -13.20
N GLY A 156 -7.29 -9.02 -12.57
CA GLY A 156 -5.97 -8.93 -11.98
C GLY A 156 -4.85 -9.48 -12.85
N TRP A 157 -5.14 -9.93 -14.04
CA TRP A 157 -4.14 -10.52 -14.93
C TRP A 157 -3.48 -9.45 -15.79
N TRP A 158 -2.22 -9.16 -15.43
CA TRP A 158 -1.40 -8.22 -16.18
C TRP A 158 -0.26 -8.94 -16.85
N GLY A 159 0.01 -9.15 -17.89
CA GLY A 159 1.09 -9.91 -18.53
C GLY A 159 0.67 -11.30 -18.95
N GLY A 160 -0.63 -11.56 -18.95
CA GLY A 160 -1.19 -12.80 -19.45
C GLY A 160 -1.74 -13.72 -18.37
N PRO A 161 -2.32 -14.85 -18.76
CA PRO A 161 -3.02 -15.73 -17.84
C PRO A 161 -2.13 -16.41 -16.78
N TRP A 162 -0.82 -16.41 -16.98
CA TRP A 162 0.14 -17.00 -16.05
C TRP A 162 0.60 -16.03 -14.95
N LEU A 163 0.39 -14.73 -15.10
CA LEU A 163 0.75 -13.71 -14.11
C LEU A 163 -0.48 -13.27 -13.33
N LYS A 164 -0.87 -14.12 -12.40
CA LYS A 164 -2.01 -13.85 -11.52
C LYS A 164 -1.60 -12.96 -10.37
N THR A 165 -2.44 -11.97 -10.09
CA THR A 165 -2.33 -11.16 -8.88
C THR A 165 -3.29 -11.62 -7.83
N SER A 166 -2.94 -11.33 -6.59
CA SER A 166 -3.80 -11.56 -5.43
C SER A 166 -3.84 -10.31 -4.56
N VAL A 167 -4.87 -10.23 -3.74
CA VAL A 167 -5.02 -9.19 -2.73
C VAL A 167 -4.90 -9.84 -1.37
N LEU A 168 -3.99 -9.33 -0.56
CA LEU A 168 -3.92 -9.66 0.86
C LEU A 168 -4.52 -8.50 1.63
N MET A 169 -5.46 -8.79 2.52
CA MET A 169 -6.01 -7.83 3.46
C MET A 169 -5.85 -8.38 4.86
N ALA A 170 -5.16 -7.65 5.74
CA ALA A 170 -4.92 -8.06 7.11
C ALA A 170 -5.35 -6.96 8.07
N ARG A 171 -6.10 -7.35 9.08
CA ARG A 171 -6.55 -6.50 10.18
C ARG A 171 -6.08 -7.06 11.50
N ARG A 172 -5.62 -6.19 12.33
CA ARG A 172 -5.08 -6.58 13.64
C ARG A 172 -6.15 -6.61 14.74
#